data_29cda813805a24c7b4d8bcbc7e321b88
#
_entry.id   29cda813805a24c7b4d8bcbc7e321b88
#
_cell.length_a   1.000
_cell.length_b   1.000
_cell.length_c   1.000
_cell.angle_alpha   90.00
_cell.angle_beta   90.00
_cell.angle_gamma   90.00
#
_symmetry.space_group_name_H-M   'P 1'
#
loop_
_entity.id
_entity.type
_entity.pdbx_description
1 polymer ?
#
loop_
_entity_poly.entity_id
_entity_poly.type
_entity_poly.pdbx_seq_one_letter_code
_entity_poly.pdbx_strand_id
1 'polypeptide(L)'
;MIVLSPRAIERIESYTPSWPLPKIFRLAKGGKLIKGVFEGATINTVSMLCVEDALDGLRWAEEVGGLPTLIDRSQANLKAIENWVASNDWIDFLAVNPSQRSSTSICLKFTDPWYKTISDEEQNRYAKGLVSRIEAEGAGFDFGSYRDAPLGIRIWGGATVETSDIQAFLPWLDWSHSEAKNGS
;
A
#
# COMPACT_ATOMS: atom_id res chain seq x y z
N MET A 1 -11.40 -13.50 -3.31
CA MET A 1 -12.70 -13.15 -3.94
C MET A 1 -12.44 -12.67 -5.36
N ILE A 2 -13.28 -13.02 -6.35
CA ILE A 2 -13.16 -12.56 -7.73
C ILE A 2 -14.46 -11.85 -8.11
N VAL A 3 -14.36 -10.63 -8.63
CA VAL A 3 -15.48 -9.85 -9.16
C VAL A 3 -15.26 -9.64 -10.64
N LEU A 4 -16.23 -9.98 -11.47
CA LEU A 4 -16.16 -9.82 -12.94
C LEU A 4 -17.12 -8.71 -13.39
N SER A 5 -16.62 -7.81 -14.23
CA SER A 5 -17.46 -6.86 -14.97
C SER A 5 -18.13 -7.58 -16.16
N PRO A 6 -19.23 -7.05 -16.71
CA PRO A 6 -19.86 -7.59 -17.94
C PRO A 6 -18.86 -7.73 -19.09
N ARG A 7 -17.97 -6.75 -19.28
CA ARG A 7 -16.91 -6.78 -20.29
C ARG A 7 -15.90 -7.91 -20.06
N ALA A 8 -15.57 -8.20 -18.80
CA ALA A 8 -14.68 -9.32 -18.47
C ALA A 8 -15.36 -10.67 -18.80
N ILE A 9 -16.65 -10.81 -18.53
CA ILE A 9 -17.43 -12.00 -18.88
C ILE A 9 -17.45 -12.20 -20.40
N GLU A 10 -17.79 -11.17 -21.16
CA GLU A 10 -17.76 -11.20 -22.64
C GLU A 10 -16.38 -11.65 -23.15
N ARG A 11 -15.29 -11.10 -22.59
CA ARG A 11 -13.93 -11.49 -22.97
C ARG A 11 -13.63 -12.95 -22.65
N ILE A 12 -14.04 -13.45 -21.49
CA ILE A 12 -13.86 -14.84 -21.08
C ILE A 12 -14.62 -15.80 -22.01
N GLU A 13 -15.82 -15.44 -22.48
CA GLU A 13 -16.65 -16.26 -23.36
C GLU A 13 -16.22 -16.18 -24.82
N SER A 14 -15.65 -15.06 -25.29
CA SER A 14 -15.27 -14.83 -26.68
C SER A 14 -13.83 -15.20 -27.02
N TYR A 15 -12.97 -15.44 -26.03
CA TYR A 15 -11.55 -15.70 -26.26
C TYR A 15 -11.11 -17.03 -25.69
N THR A 16 -10.48 -17.85 -26.52
CA THR A 16 -9.82 -19.10 -26.11
C THR A 16 -8.31 -18.90 -26.16
N PRO A 17 -7.59 -19.02 -25.03
CA PRO A 17 -6.12 -18.95 -25.01
C PRO A 17 -5.50 -20.04 -25.88
N SER A 18 -4.38 -19.72 -26.52
CA SER A 18 -3.60 -20.66 -27.33
C SER A 18 -2.82 -21.71 -26.52
N TRP A 19 -2.67 -21.48 -25.22
CA TRP A 19 -2.04 -22.41 -24.27
C TRP A 19 -2.99 -22.78 -23.13
N PRO A 20 -2.82 -23.95 -22.50
CA PRO A 20 -3.68 -24.37 -21.40
C PRO A 20 -3.51 -23.47 -20.17
N LEU A 21 -4.61 -22.99 -19.63
CA LEU A 21 -4.62 -22.20 -18.39
C LEU A 21 -4.46 -23.10 -17.15
N PRO A 22 -3.76 -22.65 -16.10
CA PRO A 22 -3.84 -23.24 -14.78
C PRO A 22 -5.30 -23.36 -14.31
N LYS A 23 -5.60 -24.41 -13.55
CA LYS A 23 -7.00 -24.72 -13.14
C LYS A 23 -7.69 -23.53 -12.46
N ILE A 24 -6.96 -22.77 -11.65
CA ILE A 24 -7.46 -21.59 -10.92
C ILE A 24 -7.97 -20.46 -11.83
N PHE A 25 -7.49 -20.38 -13.08
CA PHE A 25 -7.89 -19.35 -14.05
C PHE A 25 -8.90 -19.87 -15.07
N ARG A 26 -9.37 -21.12 -14.96
CA ARG A 26 -10.37 -21.71 -15.87
C ARG A 26 -11.76 -21.30 -15.44
N LEU A 27 -12.18 -20.11 -15.82
CA LEU A 27 -13.50 -19.56 -15.49
C LEU A 27 -14.56 -19.83 -16.58
N ALA A 28 -14.17 -20.45 -17.70
CA ALA A 28 -15.08 -20.84 -18.78
C ALA A 28 -14.93 -22.31 -19.13
N LYS A 29 -16.05 -22.93 -19.61
CA LYS A 29 -16.11 -24.27 -20.18
C LYS A 29 -17.00 -24.24 -21.40
N GLY A 30 -16.49 -24.70 -22.56
CA GLY A 30 -17.23 -24.70 -23.82
C GLY A 30 -17.68 -23.30 -24.27
N GLY A 31 -16.84 -22.28 -24.08
CA GLY A 31 -17.16 -20.90 -24.45
C GLY A 31 -18.21 -20.21 -23.55
N LYS A 32 -18.52 -20.76 -22.38
CA LYS A 32 -19.49 -20.21 -21.42
C LYS A 32 -18.86 -20.09 -20.05
N LEU A 33 -19.19 -18.99 -19.34
CA LEU A 33 -18.80 -18.77 -17.97
C LEU A 33 -19.29 -19.90 -17.06
N ILE A 34 -18.42 -20.40 -16.20
CA ILE A 34 -18.77 -21.39 -15.16
C ILE A 34 -19.45 -20.66 -14.00
N LYS A 35 -20.75 -20.41 -14.09
CA LYS A 35 -21.51 -19.64 -13.09
C LYS A 35 -21.39 -20.19 -11.67
N GLY A 36 -21.36 -21.51 -11.52
CA GLY A 36 -21.26 -22.17 -10.21
C GLY A 36 -20.08 -21.68 -9.34
N VAL A 37 -18.96 -21.27 -9.97
CA VAL A 37 -17.79 -20.71 -9.22
C VAL A 37 -18.16 -19.43 -8.46
N PHE A 38 -19.15 -18.69 -8.94
CA PHE A 38 -19.66 -17.44 -8.32
C PHE A 38 -20.88 -17.70 -7.41
N GLU A 39 -21.35 -18.94 -7.37
CA GLU A 39 -22.50 -19.40 -6.60
C GLU A 39 -22.10 -20.38 -5.49
N GLY A 40 -20.81 -20.43 -5.15
CA GLY A 40 -20.27 -21.25 -4.05
C GLY A 40 -19.66 -22.59 -4.48
N ALA A 41 -19.62 -22.95 -5.77
CA ALA A 41 -18.89 -24.11 -6.23
C ALA A 41 -17.40 -23.81 -6.32
N THR A 42 -16.62 -24.30 -5.37
CA THR A 42 -15.18 -24.07 -5.29
C THR A 42 -14.38 -25.15 -6.03
N ILE A 43 -13.15 -24.83 -6.44
CA ILE A 43 -12.25 -25.75 -7.16
C ILE A 43 -11.89 -26.97 -6.31
N ASN A 44 -11.77 -26.76 -5.02
CA ASN A 44 -11.45 -27.74 -3.96
C ASN A 44 -12.02 -27.24 -2.64
N THR A 45 -11.97 -28.05 -1.59
CA THR A 45 -12.38 -27.63 -0.25
C THR A 45 -11.66 -26.34 0.16
N VAL A 46 -12.42 -25.34 0.56
CA VAL A 46 -11.88 -24.05 1.04
C VAL A 46 -11.26 -24.20 2.42
N SER A 47 -10.26 -23.38 2.72
CA SER A 47 -9.79 -23.19 4.09
C SER A 47 -10.83 -22.41 4.87
N MET A 48 -11.48 -23.04 5.85
CA MET A 48 -12.46 -22.37 6.72
C MET A 48 -11.82 -21.23 7.52
N LEU A 49 -10.56 -21.38 7.94
CA LEU A 49 -9.81 -20.33 8.63
C LEU A 49 -9.72 -19.06 7.77
N CYS A 50 -9.32 -19.19 6.50
CA CYS A 50 -9.26 -18.02 5.59
C CYS A 50 -10.65 -17.39 5.34
N VAL A 51 -11.73 -18.17 5.40
CA VAL A 51 -13.10 -17.64 5.26
C VAL A 51 -13.48 -16.86 6.52
N GLU A 52 -13.21 -17.40 7.70
CA GLU A 52 -13.51 -16.71 8.95
C GLU A 52 -12.68 -15.43 9.13
N ASP A 53 -11.39 -15.45 8.80
CA ASP A 53 -10.54 -14.25 8.80
C ASP A 53 -11.11 -13.15 7.87
N ALA A 54 -11.54 -13.55 6.67
CA ALA A 54 -12.14 -12.60 5.72
C ALA A 54 -13.49 -12.05 6.23
N LEU A 55 -14.30 -12.90 6.87
CA LEU A 55 -15.58 -12.49 7.46
C LEU A 55 -15.37 -11.55 8.64
N ASP A 56 -14.38 -11.82 9.49
CA ASP A 56 -14.03 -10.95 10.62
C ASP A 56 -13.64 -9.55 10.15
N GLY A 57 -12.75 -9.45 9.16
CA GLY A 57 -12.37 -8.19 8.55
C GLY A 57 -13.55 -7.44 7.91
N LEU A 58 -14.50 -8.16 7.29
CA LEU A 58 -15.71 -7.54 6.73
C LEU A 58 -16.68 -7.04 7.81
N ARG A 59 -16.85 -7.79 8.91
CA ARG A 59 -17.67 -7.36 10.06
C ARG A 59 -17.10 -6.09 10.68
N TRP A 60 -15.77 -6.08 10.93
CA TRP A 60 -15.11 -4.87 11.40
C TRP A 60 -15.34 -3.68 10.44
N ALA A 61 -15.24 -3.89 9.13
CA ALA A 61 -15.48 -2.83 8.16
C ALA A 61 -16.91 -2.27 8.22
N GLU A 62 -17.93 -3.14 8.45
CA GLU A 62 -19.31 -2.72 8.66
C GLU A 62 -19.48 -1.96 9.99
N GLU A 63 -18.91 -2.46 11.07
CA GLU A 63 -18.98 -1.86 12.41
C GLU A 63 -18.39 -0.46 12.47
N VAL A 64 -17.30 -0.18 11.76
CA VAL A 64 -16.70 1.17 11.71
C VAL A 64 -17.46 2.14 10.79
N GLY A 65 -18.50 1.70 10.08
CA GLY A 65 -19.35 2.54 9.23
C GLY A 65 -19.25 2.25 7.73
N GLY A 66 -18.67 1.12 7.35
CA GLY A 66 -18.63 0.63 5.97
C GLY A 66 -17.66 1.39 5.06
N LEU A 67 -17.81 1.21 3.76
CA LEU A 67 -16.92 1.76 2.74
C LEU A 67 -16.72 3.30 2.84
N PRO A 68 -17.73 4.14 3.09
CA PRO A 68 -17.52 5.58 3.23
C PRO A 68 -16.52 5.91 4.34
N THR A 69 -16.68 5.33 5.53
CA THR A 69 -15.77 5.55 6.65
C THR A 69 -14.37 5.03 6.40
N LEU A 70 -14.22 3.89 5.72
CA LEU A 70 -12.89 3.38 5.32
C LEU A 70 -12.16 4.34 4.36
N ILE A 71 -12.89 4.96 3.44
CA ILE A 71 -12.35 5.99 2.55
C ILE A 71 -11.94 7.22 3.37
N ASP A 72 -12.81 7.73 4.23
CA ASP A 72 -12.54 8.91 5.05
C ASP A 72 -11.31 8.70 5.95
N ARG A 73 -11.14 7.53 6.55
CA ARG A 73 -9.96 7.18 7.37
C ARG A 73 -8.68 7.24 6.54
N SER A 74 -8.65 6.63 5.35
CA SER A 74 -7.46 6.67 4.50
C SER A 74 -7.16 8.08 3.97
N GLN A 75 -8.18 8.88 3.70
CA GLN A 75 -8.01 10.28 3.29
C GLN A 75 -7.50 11.15 4.45
N ALA A 76 -7.97 10.92 5.67
CA ALA A 76 -7.46 11.61 6.86
C ALA A 76 -5.98 11.29 7.11
N ASN A 77 -5.56 10.04 6.90
CA ASN A 77 -4.17 9.61 6.98
C ASN A 77 -3.29 10.31 5.92
N LEU A 78 -3.74 10.34 4.66
CA LEU A 78 -3.05 11.09 3.61
C LEU A 78 -2.95 12.58 3.97
N LYS A 79 -4.03 13.18 4.49
CA LYS A 79 -4.07 14.59 4.86
C LYS A 79 -3.11 14.93 5.98
N ALA A 80 -2.95 14.06 6.98
CA ALA A 80 -1.96 14.23 8.04
C ALA A 80 -0.53 14.29 7.47
N ILE A 81 -0.20 13.39 6.54
CA ILE A 81 1.10 13.36 5.86
C ILE A 81 1.27 14.57 4.93
N GLU A 82 0.24 15.01 4.20
CA GLU A 82 0.30 16.23 3.38
C GLU A 82 0.62 17.47 4.21
N ASN A 83 0.00 17.61 5.37
CA ASN A 83 0.24 18.72 6.26
C ASN A 83 1.70 18.72 6.80
N TRP A 84 2.21 17.55 7.16
CA TRP A 84 3.58 17.37 7.61
C TRP A 84 4.59 17.65 6.49
N VAL A 85 4.40 17.11 5.29
CA VAL A 85 5.26 17.37 4.12
C VAL A 85 5.29 18.86 3.79
N ALA A 86 4.14 19.55 3.86
CA ALA A 86 4.09 20.99 3.60
C ALA A 86 4.89 21.84 4.59
N SER A 87 5.24 21.30 5.77
CA SER A 87 6.04 21.94 6.80
C SER A 87 7.52 21.56 6.75
N ASN A 88 7.91 20.70 5.77
CA ASN A 88 9.25 20.14 5.67
C ASN A 88 9.82 20.35 4.26
N ASP A 89 11.07 20.76 4.16
CA ASP A 89 11.77 20.99 2.89
C ASP A 89 12.67 19.82 2.45
N TRP A 90 12.89 18.84 3.34
CA TRP A 90 13.75 17.68 3.11
C TRP A 90 13.06 16.50 2.45
N ILE A 91 11.73 16.52 2.34
CA ILE A 91 10.90 15.42 1.84
C ILE A 91 9.71 15.95 1.04
N ASP A 92 9.27 15.20 0.02
CA ASP A 92 8.12 15.53 -0.81
C ASP A 92 7.46 14.24 -1.31
N PHE A 93 6.26 14.35 -1.84
CA PHE A 93 5.59 13.22 -2.48
C PHE A 93 6.33 12.75 -3.73
N LEU A 94 6.44 11.43 -3.90
CA LEU A 94 6.97 10.84 -5.14
C LEU A 94 6.04 11.19 -6.32
N ALA A 95 4.72 11.08 -6.14
CA ALA A 95 3.72 11.52 -7.11
C ALA A 95 3.56 13.05 -7.05
N VAL A 96 4.08 13.74 -8.07
CA VAL A 96 4.04 15.21 -8.18
C VAL A 96 2.59 15.72 -8.28
N ASN A 97 1.76 15.05 -9.09
CA ASN A 97 0.35 15.43 -9.21
C ASN A 97 -0.47 14.89 -8.02
N PRO A 98 -1.10 15.77 -7.21
CA PRO A 98 -1.91 15.34 -6.06
C PRO A 98 -3.02 14.34 -6.40
N SER A 99 -3.63 14.43 -7.58
CA SER A 99 -4.69 13.51 -8.01
C SER A 99 -4.21 12.08 -8.28
N GLN A 100 -2.89 11.86 -8.31
CA GLN A 100 -2.26 10.56 -8.53
C GLN A 100 -1.67 9.97 -7.24
N ARG A 101 -1.78 10.68 -6.11
CA ARG A 101 -1.33 10.20 -4.81
C ARG A 101 -2.23 9.09 -4.31
N SER A 102 -1.62 7.99 -3.86
CA SER A 102 -2.34 6.94 -3.15
C SER A 102 -2.63 7.40 -1.71
N SER A 103 -3.84 7.15 -1.22
CA SER A 103 -4.19 7.36 0.20
C SER A 103 -3.87 6.14 1.07
N THR A 104 -3.38 5.04 0.46
CA THR A 104 -3.06 3.81 1.19
C THR A 104 -1.59 3.50 1.18
N SER A 105 -0.94 3.47 0.03
CA SER A 105 0.52 3.29 -0.09
C SER A 105 1.13 4.64 -0.47
N ILE A 106 1.46 5.44 0.54
CA ILE A 106 1.92 6.81 0.39
C ILE A 106 3.42 6.81 0.23
N CYS A 107 3.89 7.17 -0.98
CA CYS A 107 5.31 7.17 -1.34
C CYS A 107 5.88 8.58 -1.32
N LEU A 108 6.98 8.76 -0.60
CA LEU A 108 7.70 10.00 -0.43
C LEU A 108 9.13 9.86 -0.96
N LYS A 109 9.71 10.97 -1.42
CA LYS A 109 11.09 11.08 -1.90
C LYS A 109 11.86 12.12 -1.10
N PHE A 110 13.16 11.93 -0.97
CA PHE A 110 14.04 12.90 -0.32
C PHE A 110 14.31 14.09 -1.25
N THR A 111 14.19 15.30 -0.71
CA THR A 111 14.35 16.57 -1.45
C THR A 111 15.41 17.50 -0.86
N ASP A 112 15.97 17.17 0.29
CA ASP A 112 17.03 17.96 0.93
C ASP A 112 18.14 18.30 -0.08
N PRO A 113 18.53 19.56 -0.23
CA PRO A 113 19.63 19.95 -1.11
C PRO A 113 20.94 19.19 -0.84
N TRP A 114 21.25 18.96 0.44
CA TRP A 114 22.42 18.18 0.83
C TRP A 114 22.35 16.73 0.27
N TYR A 115 21.19 16.07 0.39
CA TYR A 115 20.99 14.72 -0.11
C TYR A 115 21.30 14.59 -1.61
N LYS A 116 21.06 15.64 -2.39
CA LYS A 116 21.34 15.66 -3.83
C LYS A 116 22.83 15.84 -4.16
N THR A 117 23.66 16.23 -3.18
CA THR A 117 25.11 16.42 -3.38
C THR A 117 25.94 15.21 -3.05
N ILE A 118 25.41 14.25 -2.32
CA ILE A 118 26.10 13.01 -1.93
C ILE A 118 25.97 11.94 -3.00
N SER A 119 26.89 10.96 -3.00
CA SER A 119 26.92 9.84 -3.96
C SER A 119 25.71 8.92 -3.80
N ASP A 120 25.42 8.12 -4.84
CA ASP A 120 24.32 7.13 -4.81
C ASP A 120 24.51 6.12 -3.67
N GLU A 121 25.74 5.75 -3.34
CA GLU A 121 26.05 4.86 -2.21
C GLU A 121 25.70 5.50 -0.87
N GLU A 122 26.01 6.79 -0.70
CA GLU A 122 25.68 7.56 0.49
C GLU A 122 24.17 7.80 0.61
N GLN A 123 23.49 8.09 -0.51
CA GLN A 123 22.03 8.19 -0.56
C GLN A 123 21.36 6.89 -0.09
N ASN A 124 21.87 5.74 -0.55
CA ASN A 124 21.37 4.42 -0.15
C ASN A 124 21.63 4.17 1.34
N ARG A 125 22.82 4.54 1.85
CA ARG A 125 23.17 4.43 3.27
C ARG A 125 22.29 5.32 4.14
N TYR A 126 22.05 6.54 3.69
CA TYR A 126 21.15 7.48 4.36
C TYR A 126 19.72 6.92 4.45
N ALA A 127 19.13 6.48 3.33
CA ALA A 127 17.77 5.95 3.29
C ALA A 127 17.61 4.73 4.23
N LYS A 128 18.54 3.78 4.18
CA LYS A 128 18.55 2.62 5.06
C LYS A 128 18.79 3.00 6.53
N GLY A 129 19.70 3.91 6.79
CA GLY A 129 20.02 4.38 8.12
C GLY A 129 18.85 5.10 8.79
N LEU A 130 18.08 5.88 8.01
CA LEU A 130 16.86 6.52 8.50
C LEU A 130 15.83 5.49 8.98
N VAL A 131 15.58 4.46 8.17
CA VAL A 131 14.66 3.37 8.52
C VAL A 131 15.16 2.61 9.73
N SER A 132 16.42 2.16 9.73
CA SER A 132 16.99 1.34 10.81
C SER A 132 17.01 2.04 12.17
N ARG A 133 17.22 3.37 12.20
CA ARG A 133 17.18 4.14 13.47
C ARG A 133 15.79 4.12 14.09
N ILE A 134 14.75 4.34 13.28
CA ILE A 134 13.37 4.36 13.75
C ILE A 134 12.90 2.95 14.16
N GLU A 135 13.31 1.92 13.41
CA GLU A 135 13.03 0.53 13.77
C GLU A 135 13.71 0.13 15.09
N ALA A 136 14.93 0.60 15.34
CA ALA A 136 15.65 0.34 16.58
C ALA A 136 14.94 0.94 17.82
N GLU A 137 14.29 2.10 17.66
CA GLU A 137 13.46 2.72 18.70
C GLU A 137 12.06 2.08 18.82
N GLY A 138 11.70 1.14 17.91
CA GLY A 138 10.37 0.51 17.89
C GLY A 138 9.24 1.44 17.47
N ALA A 139 9.57 2.58 16.85
CA ALA A 139 8.61 3.62 16.51
C ALA A 139 7.93 3.42 15.14
N GLY A 140 8.50 2.59 14.27
CA GLY A 140 7.91 2.26 12.98
C GLY A 140 8.64 1.11 12.29
N PHE A 141 7.92 0.34 11.45
CA PHE A 141 8.43 -0.84 10.76
C PHE A 141 7.96 -0.87 9.31
N ASP A 142 8.76 -1.49 8.41
CA ASP A 142 8.44 -1.74 6.99
C ASP A 142 8.01 -0.48 6.20
N PHE A 143 8.61 0.65 6.48
CA PHE A 143 8.31 1.91 5.78
C PHE A 143 9.38 2.33 4.77
N GLY A 144 10.38 1.52 4.51
CA GLY A 144 11.36 1.72 3.44
C GLY A 144 10.76 1.53 2.04
N SER A 145 11.47 2.02 1.01
CA SER A 145 11.07 1.78 -0.39
C SER A 145 11.23 0.31 -0.79
N TYR A 146 10.46 -0.12 -1.80
CA TYR A 146 10.68 -1.43 -2.43
C TYR A 146 12.03 -1.49 -3.15
N ARG A 147 12.55 -2.72 -3.37
CA ARG A 147 13.86 -2.98 -3.99
C ARG A 147 14.09 -2.21 -5.28
N ASP A 148 13.10 -2.19 -6.17
CA ASP A 148 13.20 -1.62 -7.51
C ASP A 148 12.52 -0.23 -7.62
N ALA A 149 12.15 0.37 -6.48
CA ALA A 149 11.58 1.71 -6.41
C ALA A 149 12.68 2.76 -6.19
N PRO A 150 12.45 4.03 -6.56
CA PRO A 150 13.31 5.12 -6.15
C PRO A 150 13.49 5.16 -4.62
N LEU A 151 14.70 5.57 -4.17
CA LEU A 151 14.97 5.73 -2.75
C LEU A 151 14.00 6.72 -2.12
N GLY A 152 13.42 6.35 -1.00
CA GLY A 152 12.41 7.14 -0.30
C GLY A 152 11.77 6.37 0.85
N ILE A 153 10.60 6.83 1.23
CA ILE A 153 9.79 6.28 2.31
C ILE A 153 8.44 5.87 1.74
N ARG A 154 7.88 4.76 2.21
CA ARG A 154 6.56 4.27 1.86
C ARG A 154 5.76 4.05 3.14
N ILE A 155 4.79 4.93 3.40
CA ILE A 155 3.95 4.85 4.59
C ILE A 155 2.63 4.16 4.22
N TRP A 156 2.24 3.13 4.96
CA TRP A 156 0.93 2.54 4.87
C TRP A 156 -0.09 3.43 5.60
N GLY A 157 -0.96 4.10 4.84
CA GLY A 157 -2.02 4.98 5.34
C GLY A 157 -3.42 4.40 5.13
N GLY A 158 -3.56 3.07 4.94
CA GLY A 158 -4.86 2.42 4.74
C GLY A 158 -5.79 2.58 5.93
N ALA A 159 -7.07 2.25 5.74
CA ALA A 159 -8.14 2.46 6.69
C ALA A 159 -7.99 1.70 8.03
N THR A 160 -7.08 0.72 8.09
CA THR A 160 -6.76 -0.05 9.30
C THR A 160 -5.76 0.65 10.22
N VAL A 161 -5.20 1.79 9.82
CA VAL A 161 -4.26 2.60 10.61
C VAL A 161 -4.99 3.82 11.16
N GLU A 162 -4.79 4.12 12.44
CA GLU A 162 -5.35 5.33 13.06
C GLU A 162 -4.54 6.56 12.64
N THR A 163 -5.23 7.67 12.38
CA THR A 163 -4.56 8.94 12.03
C THR A 163 -3.66 9.44 13.15
N SER A 164 -4.00 9.16 14.41
CA SER A 164 -3.16 9.47 15.57
C SER A 164 -1.81 8.75 15.53
N ASP A 165 -1.77 7.50 15.04
CA ASP A 165 -0.53 6.74 14.94
C ASP A 165 0.37 7.30 13.83
N ILE A 166 -0.23 7.69 12.69
CA ILE A 166 0.49 8.42 11.64
C ILE A 166 1.09 9.72 12.22
N GLN A 167 0.29 10.51 12.93
CA GLN A 167 0.75 11.77 13.52
C GLN A 167 1.86 11.56 14.57
N ALA A 168 1.81 10.49 15.34
CA ALA A 168 2.85 10.13 16.31
C ALA A 168 4.13 9.64 15.62
N PHE A 169 4.02 9.03 14.45
CA PHE A 169 5.17 8.52 13.67
C PHE A 169 5.97 9.64 12.97
N LEU A 170 5.30 10.66 12.43
CA LEU A 170 5.95 11.70 11.62
C LEU A 170 7.12 12.40 12.30
N PRO A 171 7.09 12.79 13.60
CA PRO A 171 8.23 13.36 14.30
C PRO A 171 9.47 12.47 14.37
N TRP A 172 9.29 11.15 14.33
CA TRP A 172 10.40 10.20 14.28
C TRP A 172 11.16 10.26 12.95
N LEU A 173 10.47 10.59 11.87
CA LEU A 173 11.11 10.85 10.56
C LEU A 173 11.98 12.09 10.62
N ASP A 174 11.48 13.19 11.22
CA ASP A 174 12.24 14.43 11.40
C ASP A 174 13.46 14.23 12.29
N TRP A 175 13.29 13.52 13.41
CA TRP A 175 14.39 13.16 14.28
C TRP A 175 15.47 12.35 13.55
N SER A 176 15.07 11.26 12.87
CA SER A 176 16.04 10.40 12.19
C SER A 176 16.75 11.09 11.02
N HIS A 177 16.08 12.03 10.33
CA HIS A 177 16.70 12.89 9.33
C HIS A 177 17.77 13.79 9.97
N SER A 178 17.46 14.45 11.09
CA SER A 178 18.37 15.32 11.81
C SER A 178 19.61 14.58 12.31
N GLU A 179 19.44 13.38 12.89
CA GLU A 179 20.55 12.53 13.34
C GLU A 179 21.48 12.13 12.16
N ALA A 180 20.90 11.87 10.99
CA ALA A 180 21.68 11.51 9.81
C ALA A 180 22.58 12.67 9.31
N LYS A 181 22.11 13.92 9.44
CA LYS A 181 22.90 15.12 9.06
C LYS A 181 23.98 15.47 10.07
N ASN A 182 23.71 15.26 11.36
CA ASN A 182 24.63 15.63 12.44
C ASN A 182 25.74 14.59 12.67
N GLY A 183 25.53 13.36 12.23
CA GLY A 183 26.48 12.26 12.36
C GLY A 183 27.36 12.00 11.13
N SER A 184 27.32 12.92 10.13
CA SER A 184 28.07 12.82 8.86
C SER A 184 29.34 13.63 8.91
#